data_5725f95d60b99411b25550e1adb390e3
#
_entry.id   5725f95d60b99411b25550e1adb390e3
#
_cell.length_a   1.000
_cell.length_b   1.000
_cell.length_c   1.000
_cell.angle_alpha   90.00
_cell.angle_beta   90.00
_cell.angle_gamma   90.00
#
_symmetry.space_group_name_H-M   'P 1'
#
loop_
_entity.id
_entity.type
_entity.pdbx_description
1 polymer ?
#
loop_
_entity_poly.entity_id
_entity_poly.type
_entity_poly.pdbx_seq_one_letter_code
_entity_poly.pdbx_strand_id
1 'polypeptide(L)'
;PRELYDHPAHEFVATFIGAPSLNLLDGILSDGNVHVGPQCFAGPNGTGNIKLGVRPEHLTLVNEGGLPMQVKVVEPTGAETMVFLSYKGQDVTAVFRERYTFESGQTVHLKPDQDHLHIFNAETGLRL
;
A
#
# COMPACT_ATOMS: atom_id res chain seq x y z
N PRO A 1 1.79 20.82 -3.84
CA PRO A 1 1.68 20.64 -5.30
C PRO A 1 1.20 19.25 -5.68
N ARG A 2 0.37 19.20 -6.70
CA ARG A 2 -0.21 17.95 -7.16
C ARG A 2 0.85 16.93 -7.61
N GLU A 3 1.90 17.41 -8.23
CA GLU A 3 2.98 16.54 -8.70
C GLU A 3 3.64 15.78 -7.56
N LEU A 4 3.87 16.44 -6.44
CA LEU A 4 4.46 15.79 -5.28
C LEU A 4 3.51 14.79 -4.65
N TYR A 5 2.21 15.04 -4.73
CA TYR A 5 1.22 14.11 -4.22
C TYR A 5 1.11 12.87 -5.09
N ASP A 6 1.00 13.03 -6.40
CA ASP A 6 0.80 11.92 -7.33
C ASP A 6 2.09 11.18 -7.65
N HIS A 7 3.21 11.89 -7.68
CA HIS A 7 4.50 11.33 -8.08
C HIS A 7 5.59 11.70 -7.08
N PRO A 8 5.52 11.18 -5.84
CA PRO A 8 6.52 11.52 -4.84
C PRO A 8 7.90 11.00 -5.22
N ALA A 9 8.93 11.83 -5.04
CA ALA A 9 10.31 11.46 -5.37
C ALA A 9 11.02 10.74 -4.23
N HIS A 10 10.64 11.07 -3.00
CA HIS A 10 11.23 10.50 -1.79
C HIS A 10 10.15 9.88 -0.93
N GLU A 11 10.50 8.78 -0.26
CA GLU A 11 9.65 8.16 0.74
C GLU A 11 9.21 9.17 1.81
N PHE A 12 10.14 9.96 2.31
CA PHE A 12 9.88 10.96 3.32
C PHE A 12 8.85 11.99 2.86
N VAL A 13 8.98 12.46 1.61
CA VAL A 13 8.04 13.41 1.03
C VAL A 13 6.67 12.75 0.88
N ALA A 14 6.63 11.49 0.44
CA ALA A 14 5.38 10.77 0.24
C ALA A 14 4.57 10.64 1.53
N THR A 15 5.23 10.44 2.66
CA THR A 15 4.54 10.29 3.94
C THR A 15 4.00 11.61 4.49
N PHE A 16 4.55 12.74 4.06
CA PHE A 16 4.12 14.05 4.52
C PHE A 16 3.09 14.73 3.62
N ILE A 17 2.94 14.26 2.39
CA ILE A 17 2.06 14.90 1.42
C ILE A 17 0.74 14.18 1.35
N GLY A 18 -0.32 14.96 1.55
CA GLY A 18 -1.67 14.45 1.44
C GLY A 18 -2.12 13.69 2.67
N ALA A 19 -3.40 13.57 2.78
CA ALA A 19 -4.08 12.80 3.80
C ALA A 19 -5.23 12.10 3.11
N PRO A 20 -5.34 10.78 3.24
CA PRO A 20 -4.49 9.89 4.03
C PRO A 20 -3.11 9.69 3.42
N SER A 21 -2.16 9.32 4.27
CA SER A 21 -0.79 9.09 3.86
C SER A 21 -0.63 7.86 2.98
N LEU A 22 0.44 7.86 2.21
CA LEU A 22 0.80 6.71 1.39
C LEU A 22 1.24 5.53 2.27
N ASN A 23 0.70 4.36 2.00
CA ASN A 23 1.14 3.14 2.67
C ASN A 23 2.48 2.71 2.09
N LEU A 24 3.42 2.33 2.94
CA LEU A 24 4.74 1.86 2.52
C LEU A 24 4.93 0.43 2.99
N LEU A 25 5.09 -0.49 2.04
CA LEU A 25 5.25 -1.90 2.31
C LEU A 25 6.65 -2.36 1.89
N ASP A 26 7.27 -3.16 2.74
CA ASP A 26 8.59 -3.71 2.41
C ASP A 26 8.49 -4.71 1.27
N GLY A 27 9.42 -4.62 0.34
CA GLY A 27 9.47 -5.53 -0.79
C GLY A 27 10.87 -5.69 -1.33
N ILE A 28 11.00 -6.50 -2.37
CA ILE A 28 12.28 -6.80 -3.01
C ILE A 28 12.12 -6.62 -4.51
N LEU A 29 13.05 -5.85 -5.08
CA LEU A 29 13.16 -5.70 -6.53
C LEU A 29 14.18 -6.71 -7.05
N SER A 30 13.79 -7.48 -8.06
CA SER A 30 14.67 -8.48 -8.67
C SER A 30 14.33 -8.56 -10.15
N ASP A 31 15.31 -8.21 -11.01
CA ASP A 31 15.20 -8.33 -12.47
C ASP A 31 13.91 -7.75 -13.05
N GLY A 32 13.57 -6.54 -12.63
CA GLY A 32 12.39 -5.84 -13.15
C GLY A 32 11.07 -6.27 -12.52
N ASN A 33 11.11 -7.07 -11.46
CA ASN A 33 9.92 -7.52 -10.74
C ASN A 33 9.99 -7.11 -9.29
N VAL A 34 8.88 -6.60 -8.77
CA VAL A 34 8.74 -6.23 -7.36
C VAL A 34 7.98 -7.33 -6.65
N HIS A 35 8.56 -7.88 -5.59
CA HIS A 35 7.96 -8.93 -4.79
C HIS A 35 7.59 -8.39 -3.42
N VAL A 36 6.31 -8.48 -3.08
CA VAL A 36 5.79 -8.13 -1.75
C VAL A 36 4.95 -9.30 -1.29
N GLY A 37 5.47 -10.09 -0.33
CA GLY A 37 4.80 -11.32 0.09
C GLY A 37 4.50 -12.21 -1.10
N PRO A 38 3.26 -12.69 -1.25
CA PRO A 38 2.89 -13.55 -2.38
C PRO A 38 2.63 -12.78 -3.68
N GLN A 39 2.68 -11.45 -3.65
CA GLN A 39 2.38 -10.62 -4.82
C GLN A 39 3.65 -10.29 -5.60
N CYS A 40 3.51 -10.21 -6.91
CA CYS A 40 4.59 -9.84 -7.82
C CYS A 40 4.06 -8.80 -8.80
N PHE A 41 4.80 -7.71 -8.95
CA PHE A 41 4.41 -6.61 -9.84
C PHE A 41 5.55 -6.26 -10.78
N ALA A 42 5.24 -5.74 -11.95
CA ALA A 42 6.25 -5.20 -12.85
C ALA A 42 6.87 -3.95 -12.22
N GLY A 43 8.19 -3.84 -12.31
CA GLY A 43 8.92 -2.72 -11.76
C GLY A 43 10.08 -2.30 -12.64
N PRO A 44 10.89 -1.35 -12.18
CA PRO A 44 12.07 -0.92 -12.92
C PRO A 44 13.15 -2.00 -12.92
N ASN A 45 14.11 -1.85 -13.79
CA ASN A 45 15.28 -2.75 -13.80
C ASN A 45 16.12 -2.51 -12.56
N GLY A 46 16.70 -3.58 -12.03
CA GLY A 46 17.57 -3.50 -10.87
C GLY A 46 17.23 -4.55 -9.83
N THR A 47 17.96 -4.50 -8.73
CA THR A 47 17.78 -5.42 -7.60
C THR A 47 17.99 -4.67 -6.29
N GLY A 48 17.32 -5.12 -5.24
CA GLY A 48 17.53 -4.58 -3.91
C GLY A 48 16.24 -4.49 -3.11
N ASN A 49 16.38 -4.04 -1.89
CA ASN A 49 15.23 -3.80 -1.03
C ASN A 49 14.52 -2.52 -1.43
N ILE A 50 13.19 -2.57 -1.46
CA ILE A 50 12.38 -1.42 -1.84
C ILE A 50 11.24 -1.23 -0.84
N LYS A 51 10.62 -0.04 -0.94
CA LYS A 51 9.35 0.23 -0.30
C LYS A 51 8.32 0.40 -1.40
N LEU A 52 7.24 -0.36 -1.32
CA LEU A 52 6.12 -0.22 -2.24
C LEU A 52 5.13 0.75 -1.64
N GLY A 53 4.93 1.87 -2.32
CA GLY A 53 3.97 2.88 -1.90
C GLY A 53 2.63 2.66 -2.58
N VAL A 54 1.56 2.60 -1.80
CA VAL A 54 0.21 2.44 -2.33
C VAL A 54 -0.75 3.29 -1.50
N ARG A 55 -1.60 4.05 -2.18
CA ARG A 55 -2.57 4.89 -1.51
C ARG A 55 -3.72 4.04 -0.96
N PRO A 56 -4.35 4.47 0.14
CA PRO A 56 -5.42 3.69 0.76
C PRO A 56 -6.57 3.32 -0.18
N GLU A 57 -6.92 4.21 -1.11
CA GLU A 57 -8.00 3.97 -2.06
C GLU A 57 -7.60 3.02 -3.20
N HIS A 58 -6.32 2.70 -3.32
CA HIS A 58 -5.82 1.79 -4.35
C HIS A 58 -5.55 0.38 -3.84
N LEU A 59 -6.09 0.06 -2.68
CA LEU A 59 -6.09 -1.31 -2.15
C LEU A 59 -7.46 -1.93 -2.39
N THR A 60 -7.47 -3.10 -3.02
CA THR A 60 -8.71 -3.81 -3.36
C THR A 60 -8.86 -5.06 -2.53
N LEU A 61 -10.06 -5.29 -2.01
CA LEU A 61 -10.37 -6.50 -1.26
C LEU A 61 -10.53 -7.66 -2.25
N VAL A 62 -9.80 -8.75 -2.01
CA VAL A 62 -9.85 -9.95 -2.85
C VAL A 62 -10.04 -11.18 -1.98
N ASN A 63 -10.57 -12.26 -2.58
CA ASN A 63 -10.78 -13.51 -1.86
C ASN A 63 -9.51 -14.34 -1.76
N GLU A 64 -8.68 -14.27 -2.79
CA GLU A 64 -7.44 -15.04 -2.87
C GLU A 64 -6.34 -14.21 -3.52
N GLY A 65 -5.10 -14.58 -3.25
CA GLY A 65 -3.95 -14.00 -3.93
C GLY A 65 -3.55 -12.62 -3.47
N GLY A 66 -4.23 -12.06 -2.48
CA GLY A 66 -3.86 -10.77 -1.92
C GLY A 66 -2.89 -10.88 -0.76
N LEU A 67 -2.51 -9.74 -0.21
CA LEU A 67 -1.68 -9.68 0.98
C LEU A 67 -2.57 -9.88 2.20
N PRO A 68 -2.28 -10.87 3.06
CA PRO A 68 -3.10 -11.10 4.26
C PRO A 68 -2.81 -10.01 5.30
N MET A 69 -3.84 -9.32 5.73
CA MET A 69 -3.74 -8.23 6.70
C MET A 69 -4.78 -8.42 7.78
N GLN A 70 -4.46 -7.98 9.00
CA GLN A 70 -5.38 -8.06 10.12
C GLN A 70 -6.08 -6.74 10.34
N VAL A 71 -7.39 -6.77 10.44
CA VAL A 71 -8.21 -5.58 10.70
C VAL A 71 -8.03 -5.17 12.15
N LYS A 72 -7.71 -3.89 12.38
CA LYS A 72 -7.59 -3.30 13.71
C LYS A 72 -8.82 -2.47 14.07
N VAL A 73 -9.15 -1.50 13.22
CA VAL A 73 -10.25 -0.58 13.46
C VAL A 73 -10.98 -0.31 12.15
N VAL A 74 -12.28 -0.17 12.19
CA VAL A 74 -13.11 0.19 11.04
C VAL A 74 -13.86 1.47 11.37
N GLU A 75 -13.74 2.47 10.49
CA GLU A 75 -14.43 3.74 10.66
C GLU A 75 -15.28 4.06 9.44
N PRO A 76 -16.61 3.97 9.56
CA PRO A 76 -17.49 4.43 8.48
C PRO A 76 -17.40 5.94 8.36
N THR A 77 -17.24 6.46 7.15
CA THR A 77 -17.13 7.89 6.91
C THR A 77 -18.15 8.31 5.84
N GLY A 78 -19.43 8.25 6.19
CA GLY A 78 -20.47 8.56 5.22
C GLY A 78 -20.56 7.52 4.13
N ALA A 79 -20.14 7.86 2.92
CA ALA A 79 -20.21 6.96 1.76
C ALA A 79 -19.06 5.95 1.69
N GLU A 80 -18.07 6.10 2.56
CA GLU A 80 -16.85 5.27 2.51
C GLU A 80 -16.65 4.52 3.81
N THR A 81 -15.79 3.48 3.73
CA THR A 81 -15.34 2.75 4.90
C THR A 81 -13.83 2.85 4.97
N MET A 82 -13.31 3.44 6.06
CA MET A 82 -11.88 3.53 6.29
C MET A 82 -11.50 2.40 7.24
N VAL A 83 -10.49 1.61 6.86
CA VAL A 83 -10.05 0.45 7.61
C VAL A 83 -8.58 0.60 7.96
N PHE A 84 -8.28 0.43 9.25
CA PHE A 84 -6.91 0.41 9.73
C PHE A 84 -6.50 -1.04 9.96
N LEU A 85 -5.40 -1.44 9.33
CA LEU A 85 -4.97 -2.83 9.32
C LEU A 85 -3.50 -2.94 9.73
N SER A 86 -3.07 -4.18 9.96
CA SER A 86 -1.67 -4.49 10.21
C SER A 86 -1.21 -5.55 9.20
N TYR A 87 -0.10 -5.28 8.53
CA TYR A 87 0.56 -6.22 7.63
C TYR A 87 1.97 -6.46 8.14
N LYS A 88 2.23 -7.65 8.67
CA LYS A 88 3.53 -8.04 9.23
C LYS A 88 4.08 -6.99 10.19
N GLY A 89 3.21 -6.48 11.07
CA GLY A 89 3.59 -5.49 12.07
C GLY A 89 3.62 -4.06 11.58
N GLN A 90 3.35 -3.81 10.31
CA GLN A 90 3.29 -2.47 9.74
C GLN A 90 1.86 -1.98 9.66
N ASP A 91 1.63 -0.72 9.97
CA ASP A 91 0.30 -0.13 9.87
C ASP A 91 -0.06 0.15 8.41
N VAL A 92 -1.27 -0.24 8.04
CA VAL A 92 -1.81 -0.03 6.69
C VAL A 92 -3.19 0.58 6.82
N THR A 93 -3.50 1.54 5.95
CA THR A 93 -4.82 2.14 5.86
C THR A 93 -5.42 1.86 4.51
N ALA A 94 -6.67 1.42 4.47
CA ALA A 94 -7.42 1.20 3.23
C ALA A 94 -8.72 1.98 3.28
N VAL A 95 -9.18 2.44 2.12
CA VAL A 95 -10.44 3.17 1.98
C VAL A 95 -11.27 2.48 0.92
N PHE A 96 -12.47 2.03 1.29
CA PHE A 96 -13.40 1.38 0.38
C PHE A 96 -14.62 2.25 0.17
N ARG A 97 -15.10 2.31 -1.05
CA ARG A 97 -16.31 3.08 -1.36
C ARG A 97 -17.59 2.35 -1.01
N GLU A 98 -17.49 1.04 -0.86
CA GLU A 98 -18.62 0.24 -0.40
C GLU A 98 -18.58 0.12 1.12
N ARG A 99 -19.74 -0.18 1.70
CA ARG A 99 -19.80 -0.43 3.13
C ARG A 99 -19.50 -1.89 3.39
N TYR A 100 -18.37 -2.13 4.03
CA TYR A 100 -17.99 -3.46 4.49
C TYR A 100 -18.09 -3.52 6.01
N THR A 101 -18.43 -4.68 6.51
CA THR A 101 -18.44 -4.95 7.95
C THR A 101 -17.30 -5.91 8.25
N PHE A 102 -16.35 -5.47 9.04
CA PHE A 102 -15.23 -6.29 9.45
C PHE A 102 -15.17 -6.34 10.96
N GLU A 103 -14.64 -7.45 11.49
CA GLU A 103 -14.41 -7.60 12.92
C GLU A 103 -12.95 -7.33 13.23
N SER A 104 -12.68 -6.78 14.42
CA SER A 104 -11.32 -6.57 14.87
C SER A 104 -10.60 -7.91 14.96
N GLY A 105 -9.40 -8.00 14.41
CA GLY A 105 -8.63 -9.24 14.37
C GLY A 105 -8.90 -10.10 13.15
N GLN A 106 -9.93 -9.78 12.36
CA GLN A 106 -10.25 -10.53 11.14
C GLN A 106 -9.11 -10.39 10.13
N THR A 107 -8.79 -11.50 9.45
CA THR A 107 -7.81 -11.47 8.36
C THR A 107 -8.53 -11.24 7.04
N VAL A 108 -8.09 -10.23 6.30
CA VAL A 108 -8.60 -9.94 4.97
C VAL A 108 -7.43 -9.92 3.99
N HIS A 109 -7.71 -10.12 2.71
CA HIS A 109 -6.69 -10.13 1.67
C HIS A 109 -6.87 -8.90 0.79
N LEU A 110 -5.82 -8.09 0.68
CA LEU A 110 -5.85 -6.86 -0.10
C LEU A 110 -4.80 -6.93 -1.20
N LYS A 111 -5.16 -6.44 -2.37
CA LYS A 111 -4.28 -6.40 -3.52
C LYS A 111 -4.07 -4.95 -3.95
N PRO A 112 -2.80 -4.49 -4.01
CA PRO A 112 -2.51 -3.15 -4.53
C PRO A 112 -2.84 -3.04 -6.01
N ASP A 113 -3.35 -1.89 -6.43
CA ASP A 113 -3.63 -1.61 -7.83
C ASP A 113 -2.30 -1.41 -8.56
N GLN A 114 -1.99 -2.30 -9.49
CA GLN A 114 -0.73 -2.30 -10.22
C GLN A 114 -0.49 -1.01 -11.01
N ASP A 115 -1.53 -0.33 -11.44
CA ASP A 115 -1.40 0.89 -12.21
C ASP A 115 -1.08 2.12 -11.37
N HIS A 116 -1.14 2.02 -10.04
CA HIS A 116 -0.97 3.15 -9.13
C HIS A 116 0.08 2.89 -8.06
N LEU A 117 1.12 2.14 -8.40
CA LEU A 117 2.18 1.82 -7.45
C LEU A 117 3.31 2.84 -7.52
N HIS A 118 3.91 3.09 -6.37
CA HIS A 118 5.11 3.92 -6.26
C HIS A 118 6.21 3.06 -5.64
N ILE A 119 7.38 3.05 -6.27
CA ILE A 119 8.47 2.19 -5.83
C ILE A 119 9.64 3.07 -5.40
N PHE A 120 10.12 2.86 -4.17
CA PHE A 120 11.21 3.64 -3.60
C PHE A 120 12.35 2.71 -3.19
N ASN A 121 13.57 3.20 -3.33
CA ASN A 121 14.74 2.52 -2.80
C ASN A 121 14.64 2.53 -1.27
N ALA A 122 14.77 1.37 -0.63
CA ALA A 122 14.57 1.27 0.82
C ALA A 122 15.69 1.96 1.61
N GLU A 123 16.89 2.10 1.03
CA GLU A 123 18.02 2.73 1.72
C GLU A 123 18.06 4.23 1.54
N THR A 124 17.76 4.72 0.34
CA THR A 124 17.88 6.14 0.03
C THR A 124 16.54 6.88 0.11
N GLY A 125 15.43 6.19 0.01
CA GLY A 125 14.11 6.80 -0.07
C GLY A 125 13.80 7.42 -1.41
N LEU A 126 14.68 7.27 -2.39
CA LEU A 126 14.48 7.84 -3.72
C LEU A 126 13.54 6.97 -4.55
N ARG A 127 12.69 7.63 -5.33
CA ARG A 127 11.80 6.96 -6.26
C ARG A 127 12.61 6.27 -7.36
N LEU A 128 12.24 5.03 -7.64
CA LEU A 128 12.86 4.23 -8.70
C LEU A 128 12.05 4.28 -9.99
#